data_8c9c4d01ca96856e8f7dad8fcf151c15
#
_entry.id   8c9c4d01ca96856e8f7dad8fcf151c15
#
_cell.length_a   1.000
_cell.length_b   1.000
_cell.length_c   1.000
_cell.angle_alpha   90.00
_cell.angle_beta   90.00
_cell.angle_gamma   90.00
#
_symmetry.space_group_name_H-M   'P 1'
#
loop_
_entity.id
_entity.type
_entity.pdbx_description
1 polymer ?
#
loop_
_entity_poly.entity_id
_entity_poly.type
_entity_poly.pdbx_seq_one_letter_code
_entity_poly.pdbx_strand_id
1 'polypeptide(L)'
;MLLPVIAYFTLQSSSVQTYLSNKASKYFLEEYNANISFSKIDITFINSIIFENVYIQDSKKDTLAYLNKLEVQIKKFGPFKQVVELDKIIIDNLYANIYEDSSLVMNYQFLIDAFASKEEKKKKDTTKSDLRFSCENIDIKNSHIKYKMYNIPEQ
;
A
#
# COMPACT_ATOMS: atom_id res chain seq x y z
N MET A 1 -0.28 -16.41 29.79
CA MET A 1 0.23 -16.54 28.40
C MET A 1 -0.81 -16.93 27.34
N LEU A 2 -2.09 -17.04 27.64
CA LEU A 2 -3.16 -17.41 26.68
C LEU A 2 -3.63 -16.25 25.79
N LEU A 3 -3.59 -14.99 26.28
CA LEU A 3 -4.10 -13.82 25.57
C LEU A 3 -3.47 -13.56 24.18
N PRO A 4 -2.13 -13.60 24.00
CA PRO A 4 -1.53 -13.37 22.66
C PRO A 4 -1.85 -14.49 21.68
N VAL A 5 -2.03 -15.72 22.16
CA VAL A 5 -2.41 -16.87 21.33
C VAL A 5 -3.85 -16.70 20.81
N ILE A 6 -4.78 -16.33 21.70
CA ILE A 6 -6.18 -16.08 21.33
C ILE A 6 -6.27 -14.91 20.34
N ALA A 7 -5.54 -13.80 20.59
CA ALA A 7 -5.49 -12.66 19.70
C ALA A 7 -4.98 -13.06 18.29
N TYR A 8 -3.93 -13.88 18.24
CA TYR A 8 -3.40 -14.38 16.97
C TYR A 8 -4.43 -15.21 16.20
N PHE A 9 -5.07 -16.20 16.84
CA PHE A 9 -6.10 -17.00 16.17
C PHE A 9 -7.32 -16.18 15.75
N THR A 10 -7.66 -15.14 16.50
CA THR A 10 -8.74 -14.21 16.11
C THR A 10 -8.37 -13.45 14.84
N LEU A 11 -7.14 -12.95 14.72
CA LEU A 11 -6.64 -12.26 13.52
C LEU A 11 -6.59 -13.19 12.29
N GLN A 12 -6.44 -14.50 12.49
CA GLN A 12 -6.44 -15.50 11.41
C GLN A 12 -7.85 -15.86 10.93
N SER A 13 -8.90 -15.42 11.60
CA SER A 13 -10.26 -15.74 11.16
C SER A 13 -10.62 -14.99 9.88
N SER A 14 -11.27 -15.69 8.95
CA SER A 14 -11.69 -15.14 7.66
C SER A 14 -12.54 -13.87 7.82
N SER A 15 -13.43 -13.84 8.83
CA SER A 15 -14.29 -12.68 9.10
C SER A 15 -13.48 -11.45 9.49
N VAL A 16 -12.45 -11.60 10.32
CA VAL A 16 -11.58 -10.50 10.73
C VAL A 16 -10.72 -10.03 9.55
N GLN A 17 -10.18 -10.94 8.76
CA GLN A 17 -9.39 -10.60 7.57
C GLN A 17 -10.23 -9.83 6.54
N THR A 18 -11.47 -10.27 6.28
CA THR A 18 -12.41 -9.54 5.40
C THR A 18 -12.75 -8.16 5.97
N TYR A 19 -12.99 -8.07 7.27
CA TYR A 19 -13.25 -6.78 7.92
C TYR A 19 -12.05 -5.84 7.78
N LEU A 20 -10.82 -6.31 8.00
CA LEU A 20 -9.61 -5.52 7.85
C LEU A 20 -9.42 -5.05 6.41
N SER A 21 -9.63 -5.92 5.43
CA SER A 21 -9.52 -5.58 3.99
C SER A 21 -10.51 -4.48 3.61
N ASN A 22 -11.77 -4.61 3.99
CA ASN A 22 -12.81 -3.61 3.73
C ASN A 22 -12.50 -2.28 4.43
N LYS A 23 -12.04 -2.34 5.68
CA LYS A 23 -11.68 -1.14 6.45
C LYS A 23 -10.49 -0.40 5.84
N ALA A 24 -9.46 -1.14 5.40
CA ALA A 24 -8.31 -0.57 4.73
C ALA A 24 -8.69 0.07 3.39
N SER A 25 -9.45 -0.63 2.54
CA SER A 25 -9.91 -0.10 1.25
C SER A 25 -10.73 1.18 1.43
N LYS A 26 -11.65 1.18 2.40
CA LYS A 26 -12.43 2.37 2.74
C LYS A 26 -11.56 3.52 3.22
N TYR A 27 -10.56 3.25 4.06
CA TYR A 27 -9.62 4.25 4.55
C TYR A 27 -8.83 4.89 3.40
N PHE A 28 -8.31 4.11 2.46
CA PHE A 28 -7.59 4.66 1.30
C PHE A 28 -8.50 5.51 0.42
N LEU A 29 -9.75 5.08 0.21
CA LEU A 29 -10.71 5.85 -0.58
C LEU A 29 -11.07 7.18 0.09
N GLU A 30 -11.41 7.16 1.39
CA GLU A 30 -11.87 8.35 2.11
C GLU A 30 -10.75 9.34 2.40
N GLU A 31 -9.57 8.84 2.74
CA GLU A 31 -8.47 9.67 3.21
C GLU A 31 -7.53 10.12 2.08
N TYR A 32 -7.42 9.33 1.02
CA TYR A 32 -6.46 9.57 -0.07
C TYR A 32 -7.12 9.68 -1.44
N ASN A 33 -8.45 9.51 -1.52
CA ASN A 33 -9.19 9.40 -2.77
C ASN A 33 -8.56 8.34 -3.72
N ALA A 34 -7.97 7.31 -3.14
CA ALA A 34 -7.29 6.22 -3.83
C ALA A 34 -8.14 4.95 -3.75
N ASN A 35 -8.58 4.45 -4.90
CA ASN A 35 -9.36 3.22 -4.96
C ASN A 35 -8.40 2.02 -4.95
N ILE A 36 -8.11 1.54 -3.74
CA ILE A 36 -7.25 0.39 -3.48
C ILE A 36 -8.08 -0.68 -2.78
N SER A 37 -8.08 -1.89 -3.31
CA SER A 37 -8.79 -3.01 -2.71
C SER A 37 -7.87 -4.20 -2.48
N PHE A 38 -8.25 -5.04 -1.53
CA PHE A 38 -7.53 -6.21 -1.08
C PHE A 38 -8.52 -7.36 -0.91
N SER A 39 -8.18 -8.58 -1.36
CA SER A 39 -9.00 -9.75 -1.05
C SER A 39 -8.80 -10.24 0.37
N LYS A 40 -7.57 -10.08 0.90
CA LYS A 40 -7.21 -10.52 2.24
C LYS A 40 -6.08 -9.67 2.79
N ILE A 41 -6.15 -9.39 4.10
CA ILE A 41 -5.02 -8.85 4.88
C ILE A 41 -4.71 -9.85 5.99
N ASP A 42 -3.50 -10.36 5.99
CA ASP A 42 -3.00 -11.29 6.99
C ASP A 42 -1.88 -10.65 7.81
N ILE A 43 -1.97 -10.78 9.14
CA ILE A 43 -0.97 -10.26 10.06
C ILE A 43 -0.28 -11.46 10.68
N THR A 44 0.98 -11.67 10.33
CA THR A 44 1.74 -12.81 10.86
C THR A 44 2.32 -12.49 12.23
N PHE A 45 2.55 -13.54 13.02
CA PHE A 45 3.14 -13.40 14.35
C PHE A 45 4.59 -12.87 14.32
N ILE A 46 5.27 -12.95 13.16
CA ILE A 46 6.69 -12.62 12.99
C ILE A 46 6.82 -11.28 12.22
N ASN A 47 6.09 -10.25 12.68
CA ASN A 47 6.25 -8.87 12.17
C ASN A 47 6.03 -8.68 10.65
N SER A 48 5.21 -9.51 10.01
CA SER A 48 4.83 -9.34 8.60
C SER A 48 3.35 -9.01 8.45
N ILE A 49 3.05 -8.12 7.52
CA ILE A 49 1.70 -7.88 7.02
C ILE A 49 1.68 -8.32 5.56
N ILE A 50 0.73 -9.19 5.22
CA ILE A 50 0.55 -9.71 3.87
C ILE A 50 -0.77 -9.21 3.32
N PHE A 51 -0.72 -8.58 2.16
CA PHE A 51 -1.88 -8.17 1.38
C PHE A 51 -1.99 -9.08 0.17
N GLU A 52 -3.14 -9.73 -0.01
CA GLU A 52 -3.40 -10.62 -1.14
C GLU A 52 -4.33 -9.96 -2.15
N ASN A 53 -4.04 -10.17 -3.44
CA ASN A 53 -4.79 -9.65 -4.57
C ASN A 53 -5.07 -8.15 -4.43
N VAL A 54 -3.99 -7.38 -4.34
CA VAL A 54 -4.07 -5.91 -4.27
C VAL A 54 -4.42 -5.39 -5.66
N TYR A 55 -5.47 -4.60 -5.73
CA TYR A 55 -5.93 -3.97 -6.96
C TYR A 55 -6.02 -2.45 -6.77
N ILE A 56 -5.41 -1.71 -7.66
CA ILE A 56 -5.34 -0.25 -7.63
C ILE A 56 -5.92 0.29 -8.93
N GLN A 57 -6.89 1.19 -8.83
CA GLN A 57 -7.43 1.92 -9.97
C GLN A 57 -6.80 3.31 -10.07
N ASP A 58 -6.65 3.79 -11.29
CA ASP A 58 -6.30 5.18 -11.56
C ASP A 58 -7.52 6.12 -11.45
N SER A 59 -7.31 7.41 -11.68
CA SER A 59 -8.36 8.43 -11.64
C SER A 59 -9.45 8.26 -12.71
N LYS A 60 -9.18 7.49 -13.77
CA LYS A 60 -10.15 7.13 -14.83
C LYS A 60 -10.89 5.83 -14.55
N LYS A 61 -10.62 5.19 -13.39
CA LYS A 61 -11.11 3.88 -12.98
C LYS A 61 -10.57 2.71 -13.78
N ASP A 62 -9.48 2.93 -14.53
CA ASP A 62 -8.75 1.87 -15.20
C ASP A 62 -7.78 1.18 -14.23
N THR A 63 -7.32 -0.03 -14.57
CA THR A 63 -6.34 -0.74 -13.78
C THR A 63 -5.00 -0.03 -13.83
N LEU A 64 -4.58 0.57 -12.72
CA LEU A 64 -3.23 1.10 -12.55
C LEU A 64 -2.26 -0.04 -12.21
N ALA A 65 -2.61 -0.85 -11.22
CA ALA A 65 -1.81 -1.99 -10.82
C ALA A 65 -2.65 -3.10 -10.22
N TYR A 66 -2.17 -4.32 -10.42
CA TYR A 66 -2.65 -5.52 -9.74
C TYR A 66 -1.45 -6.35 -9.31
N LEU A 67 -1.47 -6.88 -8.11
CA LEU A 67 -0.44 -7.81 -7.64
C LEU A 67 -1.05 -8.89 -6.74
N ASN A 68 -0.53 -10.11 -6.85
CA ASN A 68 -1.06 -11.23 -6.09
C ASN A 68 -0.69 -11.14 -4.62
N LYS A 69 0.54 -10.72 -4.33
CA LYS A 69 1.04 -10.63 -2.96
C LYS A 69 1.92 -9.40 -2.76
N LEU A 70 1.60 -8.64 -1.72
CA LEU A 70 2.46 -7.62 -1.14
C LEU A 70 2.75 -8.03 0.30
N GLU A 71 4.00 -8.32 0.61
CA GLU A 71 4.43 -8.61 1.98
C GLU A 71 5.32 -7.48 2.51
N VAL A 72 4.96 -6.97 3.67
CA VAL A 72 5.68 -5.90 4.36
C VAL A 72 6.25 -6.47 5.66
N GLN A 73 7.56 -6.61 5.74
CA GLN A 73 8.27 -7.07 6.93
C GLN A 73 8.71 -5.87 7.77
N ILE A 74 8.22 -5.83 9.01
CA ILE A 74 8.45 -4.72 9.93
C ILE A 74 9.63 -5.07 10.83
N LYS A 75 10.71 -4.29 10.76
CA LYS A 75 11.89 -4.42 11.62
C LYS A 75 11.64 -3.80 12.99
N LYS A 76 10.98 -2.64 13.00
CA LYS A 76 10.71 -1.89 14.22
C LYS A 76 9.45 -1.06 14.09
N PHE A 77 8.62 -1.17 15.10
CA PHE A 77 7.42 -0.36 15.25
C PHE A 77 7.43 0.36 16.59
N GLY A 78 7.56 1.69 16.53
CA GLY A 78 7.58 2.55 17.72
C GLY A 78 6.44 3.55 17.70
N PRO A 79 5.20 3.16 18.10
CA PRO A 79 4.03 4.02 17.98
C PRO A 79 4.16 5.32 18.77
N PHE A 80 4.83 5.29 19.93
CA PHE A 80 5.08 6.49 20.75
C PHE A 80 6.19 7.39 20.18
N LYS A 81 7.12 6.82 19.41
CA LYS A 81 8.22 7.54 18.77
C LYS A 81 7.93 7.87 17.31
N GLN A 82 6.79 7.43 16.81
CA GLN A 82 6.36 7.58 15.41
C GLN A 82 7.44 7.09 14.41
N VAL A 83 8.04 5.94 14.72
CA VAL A 83 9.05 5.31 13.87
C VAL A 83 8.51 4.00 13.32
N VAL A 84 8.57 3.84 12.00
CA VAL A 84 8.30 2.58 11.31
C VAL A 84 9.52 2.25 10.44
N GLU A 85 10.28 1.25 10.87
CA GLU A 85 11.41 0.73 10.10
C GLU A 85 10.97 -0.59 9.47
N LEU A 86 11.02 -0.66 8.14
CA LEU A 86 10.76 -1.88 7.39
C LEU A 86 12.08 -2.57 7.06
N ASP A 87 12.12 -3.86 7.27
CA ASP A 87 13.23 -4.72 6.84
C ASP A 87 13.13 -4.95 5.33
N LYS A 88 11.94 -5.38 4.89
CA LYS A 88 11.75 -5.80 3.52
C LYS A 88 10.32 -5.58 3.03
N ILE A 89 10.20 -5.21 1.75
CA ILE A 89 8.95 -5.25 0.99
C ILE A 89 9.13 -6.29 -0.12
N ILE A 90 8.19 -7.24 -0.23
CA ILE A 90 8.17 -8.25 -1.28
C ILE A 90 6.91 -8.05 -2.11
N ILE A 91 7.09 -7.84 -3.40
CA ILE A 91 6.02 -7.68 -4.39
C ILE A 91 6.10 -8.89 -5.33
N ASP A 92 5.04 -9.67 -5.39
CA ASP A 92 4.99 -10.85 -6.26
C ASP A 92 3.83 -10.77 -7.25
N ASN A 93 4.15 -11.11 -8.50
CA ASN A 93 3.23 -11.15 -9.63
C ASN A 93 2.51 -9.80 -9.83
N LEU A 94 3.32 -8.74 -9.98
CA LEU A 94 2.84 -7.38 -10.26
C LEU A 94 2.54 -7.24 -11.76
N TYR A 95 1.34 -6.80 -12.08
CA TYR A 95 1.00 -6.14 -13.32
C TYR A 95 0.80 -4.64 -13.06
N ALA A 96 1.52 -3.79 -13.77
CA ALA A 96 1.34 -2.34 -13.69
C ALA A 96 1.14 -1.77 -15.09
N ASN A 97 0.12 -0.92 -15.25
CA ASN A 97 -0.18 -0.19 -16.46
C ASN A 97 0.04 1.31 -16.23
N ILE A 98 1.22 1.77 -16.56
CA ILE A 98 1.66 3.16 -16.35
C ILE A 98 1.59 3.89 -17.67
N TYR A 99 0.87 4.99 -17.71
CA TYR A 99 0.79 5.82 -18.92
C TYR A 99 0.71 7.31 -18.60
N GLU A 100 1.17 8.10 -19.55
CA GLU A 100 1.02 9.55 -19.58
C GLU A 100 -0.24 9.89 -20.37
N ASP A 101 -1.08 10.77 -19.86
CA ASP A 101 -2.28 11.20 -20.56
C ASP A 101 -2.00 12.40 -21.50
N SER A 102 -3.04 12.89 -22.20
CA SER A 102 -2.95 14.00 -23.14
C SER A 102 -2.53 15.34 -22.48
N SER A 103 -2.60 15.45 -21.18
CA SER A 103 -2.14 16.60 -20.39
C SER A 103 -0.70 16.44 -19.89
N LEU A 104 0.02 15.41 -20.35
CA LEU A 104 1.37 15.04 -19.91
C LEU A 104 1.44 14.69 -18.41
N VAL A 105 0.34 14.16 -17.85
CA VAL A 105 0.25 13.75 -16.46
C VAL A 105 0.23 12.23 -16.38
N MET A 106 1.04 11.68 -15.48
CA MET A 106 1.10 10.24 -15.23
C MET A 106 -0.16 9.76 -14.50
N ASN A 107 -0.69 8.61 -14.91
CA ASN A 107 -1.92 8.05 -14.33
C ASN A 107 -1.81 7.68 -12.84
N TYR A 108 -0.62 7.63 -12.28
CA TYR A 108 -0.35 7.44 -10.84
C TYR A 108 -0.15 8.75 -10.07
N GLN A 109 -0.15 9.92 -10.73
CA GLN A 109 0.14 11.21 -10.09
C GLN A 109 -0.78 11.50 -8.90
N PHE A 110 -2.05 11.12 -9.00
CA PHE A 110 -3.01 11.29 -7.91
C PHE A 110 -2.60 10.61 -6.59
N LEU A 111 -1.87 9.49 -6.66
CA LEU A 111 -1.33 8.82 -5.47
C LEU A 111 -0.23 9.68 -4.83
N ILE A 112 0.70 10.17 -5.65
CA ILE A 112 1.79 11.05 -5.17
C ILE A 112 1.19 12.28 -4.49
N ASP A 113 0.23 12.95 -5.15
CA ASP A 113 -0.41 14.16 -4.63
C ASP A 113 -1.18 13.89 -3.33
N ALA A 114 -1.89 12.76 -3.26
CA ALA A 114 -2.64 12.35 -2.08
C ALA A 114 -1.72 12.11 -0.87
N PHE A 115 -0.60 11.47 -1.06
CA PHE A 115 0.37 11.22 0.02
C PHE A 115 1.15 12.48 0.40
N ALA A 116 1.58 13.30 -0.58
CA ALA A 116 2.32 14.55 -0.35
C ALA A 116 1.47 15.58 0.41
N SER A 117 0.19 15.74 0.06
CA SER A 117 -0.71 16.70 0.71
C SER A 117 -0.93 16.43 2.21
N LYS A 118 -0.80 15.18 2.64
CA LYS A 118 -0.89 14.83 4.06
C LYS A 118 0.38 15.15 4.85
N GLU A 119 1.53 15.08 4.24
CA GLU A 119 2.78 15.50 4.88
C GLU A 119 2.78 17.01 5.16
N GLU A 120 2.28 17.82 4.23
CA GLU A 120 2.18 19.28 4.42
C GLU A 120 1.17 19.66 5.52
N LYS A 121 0.02 18.97 5.59
CA LYS A 121 -0.97 19.19 6.67
C LYS A 121 -0.44 18.81 8.04
N LYS A 122 0.39 17.76 8.14
CA LYS A 122 1.04 17.34 9.38
C LYS A 122 2.13 18.33 9.85
N LYS A 123 2.82 19.00 8.93
CA LYS A 123 3.84 20.01 9.26
C LYS A 123 3.29 21.30 9.87
N LYS A 124 1.99 21.60 9.67
CA LYS A 124 1.34 22.77 10.28
C LYS A 124 0.89 22.55 11.74
N ASP A 125 0.82 21.29 12.18
CA ASP A 125 0.49 20.95 13.57
C ASP A 125 1.80 20.75 14.35
N THR A 126 2.32 21.81 14.96
CA THR A 126 3.65 21.93 15.59
C THR A 126 3.88 21.02 16.81
N THR A 127 3.00 20.08 17.12
CA THR A 127 3.09 19.19 18.29
C THR A 127 3.21 17.71 17.97
N LYS A 128 3.28 17.28 16.70
CA LYS A 128 3.41 15.86 16.35
C LYS A 128 4.72 15.58 15.65
N SER A 129 5.52 14.70 16.24
CA SER A 129 6.76 14.20 15.65
C SER A 129 6.52 13.57 14.28
N ASP A 130 7.39 13.84 13.33
CA ASP A 130 7.32 13.29 11.97
C ASP A 130 7.42 11.76 12.02
N LEU A 131 6.46 11.08 11.40
CA LEU A 131 6.55 9.65 11.19
C LEU A 131 7.76 9.36 10.30
N ARG A 132 8.79 8.73 10.86
CA ARG A 132 9.96 8.30 10.11
C ARG A 132 9.71 6.94 9.52
N PHE A 133 9.73 6.88 8.21
CA PHE A 133 9.56 5.65 7.45
C PHE A 133 10.87 5.32 6.73
N SER A 134 11.36 4.10 6.89
CA SER A 134 12.52 3.57 6.16
C SER A 134 12.28 2.14 5.73
N CYS A 135 12.82 1.76 4.58
CA CYS A 135 12.80 0.39 4.07
C CYS A 135 14.20 0.04 3.57
N GLU A 136 14.74 -1.09 4.03
CA GLU A 136 16.10 -1.52 3.65
C GLU A 136 16.12 -2.24 2.30
N ASN A 137 15.12 -3.08 2.03
CA ASN A 137 15.10 -3.92 0.83
C ASN A 137 13.73 -3.94 0.16
N ILE A 138 13.72 -3.96 -1.16
CA ILE A 138 12.50 -4.16 -1.97
C ILE A 138 12.78 -5.26 -2.99
N ASP A 139 12.06 -6.39 -2.89
CA ASP A 139 12.10 -7.49 -3.84
C ASP A 139 10.88 -7.46 -4.73
N ILE A 140 11.08 -7.38 -6.04
CA ILE A 140 10.01 -7.46 -7.03
C ILE A 140 10.21 -8.73 -7.84
N LYS A 141 9.20 -9.61 -7.86
CA LYS A 141 9.25 -10.91 -8.53
C LYS A 141 8.10 -11.07 -9.51
N ASN A 142 8.34 -11.82 -10.60
CA ASN A 142 7.30 -12.22 -11.56
C ASN A 142 6.43 -11.04 -12.02
N SER A 143 7.07 -9.92 -12.39
CA SER A 143 6.36 -8.68 -12.63
C SER A 143 6.35 -8.27 -14.10
N HIS A 144 5.24 -7.70 -14.53
CA HIS A 144 5.04 -7.15 -15.86
C HIS A 144 4.61 -5.68 -15.74
N ILE A 145 5.42 -4.78 -16.30
CA ILE A 145 5.15 -3.34 -16.29
C ILE A 145 4.97 -2.87 -17.73
N LYS A 146 3.77 -2.39 -18.05
CA LYS A 146 3.47 -1.69 -19.28
C LYS A 146 3.67 -0.20 -19.05
N TYR A 147 4.46 0.44 -19.91
CA TYR A 147 4.70 1.87 -19.85
C TYR A 147 4.43 2.52 -21.21
N LYS A 148 3.67 3.62 -21.22
CA LYS A 148 3.33 4.35 -22.43
C LYS A 148 3.43 5.86 -22.20
N MET A 149 4.20 6.55 -23.05
CA MET A 149 4.22 8.01 -23.12
C MET A 149 3.25 8.51 -24.19
N TYR A 150 2.60 9.64 -23.94
CA TYR A 150 1.56 10.18 -24.82
C TYR A 150 2.00 10.37 -26.28
N ASN A 151 3.22 10.82 -26.51
CA ASN A 151 3.72 11.19 -27.86
C ASN A 151 4.58 10.10 -28.52
N ILE A 152 4.65 8.88 -27.99
CA ILE A 152 5.38 7.77 -28.60
C ILE A 152 4.37 6.83 -29.27
N PRO A 153 4.40 6.68 -30.62
CA PRO A 153 3.57 5.70 -31.31
C PRO A 153 3.86 4.29 -30.79
N GLU A 154 2.83 3.47 -30.67
CA GLU A 154 3.01 2.03 -30.38
C GLU A 154 3.79 1.39 -31.54
N GLN A 155 4.92 0.72 -31.24
CA GLN A 155 5.71 -0.07 -32.17
C GLN A 155 5.15 -1.49 -32.25
#